data_e64511ac7293effc711503c9847aa1e2
#
_entry.id   e64511ac7293effc711503c9847aa1e2
#
_cell.length_a   1.000
_cell.length_b   1.000
_cell.length_c   1.000
_cell.angle_alpha   90.00
_cell.angle_beta   90.00
_cell.angle_gamma   90.00
#
_symmetry.space_group_name_H-M   'P 1'
#
loop_
_entity.id
_entity.type
_entity.pdbx_description
1 polymer ?
#
loop_
_entity_poly.entity_id
_entity_poly.type
_entity_poly.pdbx_seq_one_letter_code
_entity_poly.pdbx_strand_id
1 'polypeptide(L)'
;MNHLNERINYLIKSLGMKKTAFAEKLNVSQAFVSQLCSGVKQPSERTIQDICTKFNVNENWLRNGTGEMFIRLSRNDEIAKFVGELMKEEEDSFKNRLIAGLAALDDTGWDVLETFLNSIQPKEKD
;
A
#
# COMPACT_ATOMS: atom_id res chain seq x y z
N MET A 1 9.45 16.35 -14.92
CA MET A 1 9.82 14.94 -15.22
C MET A 1 9.02 14.45 -16.41
N ASN A 2 9.66 14.52 -17.58
CA ASN A 2 8.96 14.27 -18.85
C ASN A 2 9.07 12.81 -19.31
N HIS A 3 9.98 12.03 -18.73
CA HIS A 3 10.23 10.66 -19.17
C HIS A 3 9.88 9.66 -18.08
N LEU A 4 9.42 8.47 -18.52
CA LEU A 4 9.02 7.40 -17.64
C LEU A 4 10.16 6.95 -16.71
N ASN A 5 11.38 6.84 -17.24
CA ASN A 5 12.52 6.47 -16.42
C ASN A 5 12.81 7.48 -15.30
N GLU A 6 12.61 8.75 -15.56
CA GLU A 6 12.78 9.79 -14.55
C GLU A 6 11.73 9.66 -13.45
N ARG A 7 10.49 9.35 -13.83
CA ARG A 7 9.43 9.14 -12.86
C ARG A 7 9.69 7.91 -11.99
N ILE A 8 10.19 6.83 -12.57
CA ILE A 8 10.55 5.64 -11.79
C ILE A 8 11.65 5.97 -10.78
N ASN A 9 12.69 6.71 -11.19
CA ASN A 9 13.73 7.17 -10.28
C ASN A 9 13.16 8.00 -9.13
N TYR A 10 12.29 8.94 -9.47
CA TYR A 10 11.66 9.81 -8.48
C TYR A 10 10.79 9.01 -7.50
N LEU A 11 10.08 8.02 -8.02
CA LEU A 11 9.24 7.14 -7.19
C LEU A 11 10.08 6.39 -6.17
N ILE A 12 11.19 5.79 -6.60
CA ILE A 12 12.06 5.03 -5.70
C ILE A 12 12.60 5.93 -4.59
N LYS A 13 13.04 7.14 -4.94
CA LYS A 13 13.50 8.12 -3.95
C LYS A 13 12.38 8.52 -2.98
N SER A 14 11.20 8.75 -3.51
CA SER A 14 10.04 9.16 -2.70
C SER A 14 9.61 8.07 -1.71
N LEU A 15 9.80 6.80 -2.08
CA LEU A 15 9.53 5.67 -1.21
C LEU A 15 10.61 5.48 -0.14
N GLY A 16 11.75 6.18 -0.26
CA GLY A 16 12.87 6.01 0.66
C GLY A 16 13.54 4.65 0.55
N MET A 17 13.43 4.00 -0.60
CA MET A 17 13.95 2.65 -0.82
C MET A 17 15.22 2.66 -1.65
N LYS A 18 16.03 1.62 -1.47
CA LYS A 18 17.12 1.33 -2.37
C LYS A 18 16.59 0.56 -3.57
N LYS A 19 17.31 0.61 -4.70
CA LYS A 19 16.92 -0.13 -5.90
C LYS A 19 16.80 -1.64 -5.64
N THR A 20 17.65 -2.18 -4.77
CA THR A 20 17.59 -3.59 -4.37
C THR A 20 16.27 -3.95 -3.70
N ALA A 21 15.83 -3.12 -2.76
CA ALA A 21 14.55 -3.34 -2.06
C ALA A 21 13.37 -3.20 -3.00
N PHE A 22 13.42 -2.21 -3.89
CA PHE A 22 12.38 -2.01 -4.91
C PHE A 22 12.28 -3.23 -5.83
N ALA A 23 13.44 -3.74 -6.28
CA ALA A 23 13.50 -4.93 -7.12
C ALA A 23 12.91 -6.16 -6.43
N GLU A 24 13.23 -6.35 -5.14
CA GLU A 24 12.68 -7.47 -4.37
C GLU A 24 11.16 -7.41 -4.30
N LYS A 25 10.61 -6.24 -4.04
CA LYS A 25 9.16 -6.09 -3.96
C LYS A 25 8.47 -6.35 -5.29
N LEU A 26 9.12 -6.03 -6.41
CA LEU A 26 8.60 -6.30 -7.74
C LEU A 26 8.91 -7.71 -8.23
N ASN A 27 9.73 -8.45 -7.48
CA ASN A 27 10.17 -9.79 -7.86
C ASN A 27 10.94 -9.78 -9.18
N VAL A 28 11.83 -8.81 -9.35
CA VAL A 28 12.71 -8.67 -10.51
C VAL A 28 14.14 -8.45 -10.05
N SER A 29 15.10 -8.50 -10.96
CA SER A 29 16.51 -8.29 -10.63
C SER A 29 16.82 -6.82 -10.40
N GLN A 30 17.84 -6.54 -9.59
CA GLN A 30 18.34 -5.17 -9.40
C GLN A 30 18.84 -4.58 -10.73
N ALA A 31 19.49 -5.41 -11.54
CA ALA A 31 19.98 -4.98 -12.85
C ALA A 31 18.84 -4.47 -13.73
N PHE A 32 17.70 -5.17 -13.70
CA PHE A 32 16.53 -4.74 -14.47
C PHE A 32 16.01 -3.39 -13.98
N VAL A 33 15.93 -3.19 -12.66
CA VAL A 33 15.51 -1.90 -12.10
C VAL A 33 16.47 -0.79 -12.51
N SER A 34 17.77 -1.04 -12.46
CA SER A 34 18.77 -0.07 -12.91
C SER A 34 18.59 0.30 -14.38
N GLN A 35 18.28 -0.67 -15.23
CA GLN A 35 18.02 -0.43 -16.64
C GLN A 35 16.74 0.36 -16.87
N LEU A 36 15.70 0.13 -16.06
CA LEU A 36 14.48 0.95 -16.11
C LEU A 36 14.78 2.39 -15.71
N CYS A 37 15.57 2.58 -14.67
CA CYS A 37 15.91 3.90 -14.17
C CYS A 37 16.78 4.71 -15.14
N SER A 38 17.68 4.03 -15.85
CA SER A 38 18.56 4.68 -16.83
C SER A 38 17.90 4.91 -18.17
N GLY A 39 16.75 4.30 -18.42
CA GLY A 39 16.06 4.39 -19.70
C GLY A 39 16.56 3.42 -20.76
N VAL A 40 17.52 2.54 -20.40
CA VAL A 40 18.03 1.52 -21.33
C VAL A 40 16.94 0.53 -21.70
N LYS A 41 16.08 0.19 -20.73
CA LYS A 41 14.91 -0.66 -21.00
C LYS A 41 13.63 0.08 -20.62
N GLN A 42 12.59 -0.19 -21.40
CA GLN A 42 11.26 0.31 -21.10
C GLN A 42 10.49 -0.76 -20.34
N PRO A 43 9.68 -0.38 -19.33
CA PRO A 43 8.87 -1.36 -18.62
C PRO A 43 7.76 -1.88 -19.52
N SER A 44 7.46 -3.18 -19.38
CA SER A 44 6.30 -3.79 -20.05
C SER A 44 5.02 -3.31 -19.36
N GLU A 45 3.89 -3.58 -20.01
CA GLU A 45 2.58 -3.29 -19.41
C GLU A 45 2.43 -3.96 -18.05
N ARG A 46 2.87 -5.22 -17.94
CA ARG A 46 2.82 -5.96 -16.69
C ARG A 46 3.68 -5.30 -15.62
N THR A 47 4.87 -4.85 -15.97
CA THR A 47 5.76 -4.17 -15.00
C THR A 47 5.12 -2.88 -14.50
N ILE A 48 4.51 -2.09 -15.38
CA ILE A 48 3.81 -0.87 -15.00
C ILE A 48 2.68 -1.19 -14.03
N GLN A 49 1.87 -2.21 -14.34
CA GLN A 49 0.77 -2.62 -13.46
C GLN A 49 1.29 -3.11 -12.11
N ASP A 50 2.38 -3.86 -12.09
CA ASP A 50 2.97 -4.35 -10.85
C ASP A 50 3.46 -3.19 -9.98
N ILE A 51 4.10 -2.19 -10.56
CA ILE A 51 4.53 -1.00 -9.83
C ILE A 51 3.33 -0.28 -9.22
N CYS A 52 2.29 -0.07 -10.01
CA CYS A 52 1.10 0.63 -9.55
C CYS A 52 0.40 -0.12 -8.42
N THR A 53 0.29 -1.43 -8.54
CA THR A 53 -0.36 -2.27 -7.55
C THR A 53 0.45 -2.39 -6.26
N LYS A 54 1.76 -2.63 -6.37
CA LYS A 54 2.62 -2.85 -5.20
C LYS A 54 2.84 -1.61 -4.37
N PHE A 55 2.89 -0.44 -5.00
CA PHE A 55 3.26 0.79 -4.32
C PHE A 55 2.12 1.82 -4.29
N ASN A 56 0.91 1.45 -4.72
CA ASN A 56 -0.25 2.35 -4.77
C ASN A 56 0.03 3.61 -5.59
N VAL A 57 0.66 3.42 -6.75
CA VAL A 57 1.02 4.51 -7.65
C VAL A 57 -0.13 4.77 -8.63
N ASN A 58 -0.37 6.05 -8.89
CA ASN A 58 -1.36 6.47 -9.88
C ASN A 58 -0.80 6.16 -11.28
N GLU A 59 -1.50 5.31 -12.01
CA GLU A 59 -1.06 4.88 -13.35
C GLU A 59 -0.90 6.06 -14.30
N ASN A 60 -1.81 7.03 -14.27
CA ASN A 60 -1.70 8.21 -15.12
C ASN A 60 -0.45 9.03 -14.81
N TRP A 61 -0.09 9.12 -13.53
CA TRP A 61 1.15 9.80 -13.16
C TRP A 61 2.36 9.06 -13.69
N LEU A 62 2.39 7.74 -13.53
CA LEU A 62 3.55 6.95 -13.96
C LEU A 62 3.70 6.97 -15.48
N ARG A 63 2.61 6.78 -16.21
CA ARG A 63 2.64 6.74 -17.67
C ARG A 63 2.83 8.12 -18.33
N ASN A 64 2.14 9.13 -17.82
CA ASN A 64 2.00 10.42 -18.50
C ASN A 64 2.50 11.61 -17.70
N GLY A 65 2.78 11.42 -16.42
CA GLY A 65 3.21 12.52 -15.55
C GLY A 65 2.06 13.41 -15.08
N THR A 66 0.82 12.94 -15.19
CA THR A 66 -0.35 13.73 -14.80
C THR A 66 -0.96 13.25 -13.50
N GLY A 67 -1.44 14.17 -12.70
CA GLY A 67 -2.06 13.86 -11.42
C GLY A 67 -1.07 13.65 -10.31
N GLU A 68 -1.56 13.14 -9.18
CA GLU A 68 -0.71 12.84 -8.02
C GLU A 68 0.01 11.50 -8.20
N MET A 69 1.21 11.40 -7.64
CA MET A 69 2.04 10.19 -7.72
C MET A 69 1.37 8.97 -7.09
N PHE A 70 0.77 9.15 -5.91
CA PHE A 70 0.17 8.04 -5.18
C PHE A 70 -1.36 8.13 -5.21
N ILE A 71 -1.97 6.94 -5.24
CA ILE A 71 -3.43 6.81 -5.09
C ILE A 71 -3.73 6.96 -3.60
N ARG A 72 -4.68 7.84 -3.28
CA ARG A 72 -5.17 7.98 -1.91
C ARG A 72 -6.25 6.94 -1.69
N LEU A 73 -5.97 6.00 -0.80
CA LEU A 73 -6.97 5.00 -0.42
C LEU A 73 -7.99 5.65 0.52
N SER A 74 -9.26 5.30 0.35
CA SER A 74 -10.28 5.69 1.32
C SER A 74 -10.00 4.95 2.62
N ARG A 75 -10.56 5.44 3.73
CA ARG A 75 -10.45 4.80 5.03
C ARG A 75 -10.94 3.34 4.96
N ASN A 76 -12.04 3.10 4.26
CA ASN A 76 -12.59 1.75 4.12
C ASN A 76 -11.64 0.85 3.32
N ASP A 77 -10.98 1.38 2.29
CA ASP A 77 -10.02 0.62 1.50
C ASP A 77 -8.80 0.22 2.33
N GLU A 78 -8.30 1.13 3.17
CA GLU A 78 -7.19 0.85 4.07
C GLU A 78 -7.55 -0.25 5.07
N ILE A 79 -8.75 -0.18 5.63
CA ILE A 79 -9.26 -1.19 6.56
C ILE A 79 -9.36 -2.54 5.87
N ALA A 80 -9.95 -2.58 4.67
CA ALA A 80 -10.12 -3.83 3.92
C ALA A 80 -8.77 -4.47 3.59
N LYS A 81 -7.79 -3.67 3.21
CA LYS A 81 -6.44 -4.15 2.92
C LYS A 81 -5.79 -4.75 4.17
N PHE A 82 -5.90 -4.04 5.29
CA PHE A 82 -5.34 -4.50 6.57
C PHE A 82 -5.96 -5.83 7.00
N VAL A 83 -7.29 -5.93 6.94
CA VAL A 83 -7.99 -7.16 7.32
C VAL A 83 -7.60 -8.31 6.38
N GLY A 84 -7.48 -8.04 5.07
CA GLY A 84 -7.05 -9.06 4.12
C GLY A 84 -5.68 -9.60 4.41
N GLU A 85 -4.74 -8.75 4.83
CA GLU A 85 -3.41 -9.20 5.21
C GLU A 85 -3.41 -10.01 6.50
N LEU A 86 -4.24 -9.62 7.47
CA LEU A 86 -4.38 -10.39 8.71
C LEU A 86 -4.91 -11.79 8.45
N MET A 87 -5.82 -11.94 7.49
CA MET A 87 -6.40 -13.24 7.17
C MET A 87 -5.41 -14.22 6.53
N LYS A 88 -4.26 -13.75 6.09
CA LYS A 88 -3.19 -14.62 5.59
C LYS A 88 -2.38 -15.24 6.71
N GLU A 89 -2.50 -14.75 7.94
CA GLU A 89 -1.81 -15.30 9.09
C GLU A 89 -2.51 -16.56 9.58
N GLU A 90 -1.84 -17.29 10.47
CA GLU A 90 -2.42 -18.50 11.04
C GLU A 90 -3.74 -18.21 11.75
N GLU A 91 -4.68 -19.15 11.62
CA GLU A 91 -6.03 -19.03 12.17
C GLU A 91 -6.04 -18.73 13.67
N ASP A 92 -5.08 -19.29 14.40
CA ASP A 92 -4.97 -19.14 15.85
C ASP A 92 -4.18 -17.91 16.29
N SER A 93 -3.72 -17.07 15.35
CA SER A 93 -2.97 -15.89 15.74
C SER A 93 -3.84 -14.97 16.58
N PHE A 94 -3.20 -14.20 17.47
CA PHE A 94 -3.92 -13.23 18.30
C PHE A 94 -4.73 -12.27 17.44
N LYS A 95 -4.14 -11.83 16.32
CA LYS A 95 -4.81 -10.89 15.42
C LYS A 95 -6.09 -11.48 14.81
N ASN A 96 -6.02 -12.72 14.33
CA ASN A 96 -7.20 -13.38 13.77
C ASN A 96 -8.26 -13.62 14.83
N ARG A 97 -7.87 -14.02 16.04
CA ARG A 97 -8.81 -14.21 17.14
C ARG A 97 -9.47 -12.90 17.54
N LEU A 98 -8.70 -11.80 17.54
CA LEU A 98 -9.24 -10.49 17.87
C LEU A 98 -10.29 -10.06 16.83
N ILE A 99 -9.97 -10.21 15.54
CA ILE A 99 -10.90 -9.85 14.46
C ILE A 99 -12.16 -10.70 14.54
N ALA A 100 -12.03 -12.00 14.80
CA ALA A 100 -13.19 -12.88 14.96
C ALA A 100 -14.05 -12.46 16.13
N GLY A 101 -13.42 -12.06 17.25
CA GLY A 101 -14.14 -11.55 18.41
C GLY A 101 -14.90 -10.27 18.12
N LEU A 102 -14.28 -9.35 17.38
CA LEU A 102 -14.94 -8.11 16.98
C LEU A 102 -16.13 -8.38 16.06
N ALA A 103 -15.99 -9.33 15.14
CA ALA A 103 -17.08 -9.69 14.22
C ALA A 103 -18.28 -10.31 14.96
N ALA A 104 -18.04 -10.89 16.13
CA ALA A 104 -19.09 -11.53 16.93
C ALA A 104 -19.79 -10.58 17.90
N LEU A 105 -19.35 -9.33 18.00
CA LEU A 105 -19.95 -8.37 18.93
C LEU A 105 -21.35 -7.97 18.52
N ASP A 106 -22.25 -7.88 19.51
CA ASP A 106 -23.56 -7.28 19.30
C ASP A 106 -23.47 -5.75 19.52
N ASP A 107 -24.59 -5.05 19.40
CA ASP A 107 -24.60 -3.59 19.55
C ASP A 107 -24.11 -3.15 20.93
N THR A 108 -24.49 -3.87 21.98
CA THR A 108 -24.05 -3.57 23.33
C THR A 108 -22.53 -3.72 23.46
N GLY A 109 -21.97 -4.79 22.89
CA GLY A 109 -20.53 -5.02 22.87
C GLY A 109 -19.78 -3.91 22.15
N TRP A 110 -20.31 -3.45 21.02
CA TRP A 110 -19.72 -2.35 20.27
C TRP A 110 -19.74 -1.05 21.08
N ASP A 111 -20.84 -0.77 21.80
CA ASP A 111 -20.94 0.42 22.63
C ASP A 111 -19.89 0.42 23.76
N VAL A 112 -19.69 -0.73 24.41
CA VAL A 112 -18.68 -0.88 25.45
C VAL A 112 -17.29 -0.63 24.88
N LEU A 113 -17.02 -1.20 23.71
CA LEU A 113 -15.73 -1.02 23.04
C LEU A 113 -15.49 0.44 22.66
N GLU A 114 -16.52 1.13 22.16
CA GLU A 114 -16.41 2.55 21.83
C GLU A 114 -16.08 3.38 23.07
N THR A 115 -16.74 3.08 24.19
CA THR A 115 -16.46 3.76 25.46
C THR A 115 -15.02 3.56 25.88
N PHE A 116 -14.51 2.34 25.74
CA PHE A 116 -13.12 2.03 26.06
C PHE A 116 -12.16 2.81 25.16
N LEU A 117 -12.43 2.82 23.85
CA LEU A 117 -11.58 3.53 22.88
C LEU A 117 -11.55 5.03 23.19
N ASN A 118 -12.70 5.62 23.51
CA ASN A 118 -12.78 7.04 23.81
C ASN A 118 -12.03 7.43 25.09
N SER A 119 -11.82 6.50 26.00
CA SER A 119 -11.02 6.76 27.20
C SER A 119 -9.53 6.83 26.91
N ILE A 120 -9.08 6.18 25.83
CA ILE A 120 -7.68 6.13 25.42
C ILE A 120 -7.40 7.14 24.32
N GLN A 121 -8.27 7.21 23.33
CA GLN A 121 -8.13 8.04 22.14
C GLN A 121 -9.46 8.71 21.86
N PRO A 122 -9.73 9.88 22.49
CA PRO A 122 -11.01 10.55 22.31
C PRO A 122 -11.31 10.85 20.84
N LYS A 123 -12.62 10.79 20.51
CA LYS A 123 -13.10 11.10 19.18
C LYS A 123 -12.76 12.55 18.84
N GLU A 124 -12.23 12.78 17.63
CA GLU A 124 -11.92 14.13 17.19
C GLU A 124 -13.20 14.95 17.04
N LYS A 125 -13.10 16.22 17.43
CA LYS A 125 -14.19 17.17 17.22
C LYS A 125 -14.03 17.79 15.84
N ASP A 126 -15.07 17.75 15.05
CA ASP A 126 -15.11 18.40 13.75
C ASP A 126 -15.27 19.92 13.89
#